data_ba84575dd55957c032bb630e700466fc
#
_entry.id   ba84575dd55957c032bb630e700466fc
#
_cell.length_a   1.000
_cell.length_b   1.000
_cell.length_c   1.000
_cell.angle_alpha   90.00
_cell.angle_beta   90.00
_cell.angle_gamma   90.00
#
_symmetry.space_group_name_H-M   'P 1'
#
loop_
_entity.id
_entity.type
_entity.pdbx_description
1 polymer ?
#
loop_
_entity_poly.entity_id
_entity_poly.type
_entity_poly.pdbx_seq_one_letter_code
_entity_poly.pdbx_strand_id
1 'polypeptide(L)'
;MLYNIMLDIAKSDYITFLFILILFDFITGFLKAWKWKVTDSWTGLKGVIKHTCTFIFYYFVAVFLTYIQAMMVGQILLIIINLYYVLSIMENLGVMGVFIPKFMTARVQTELQKYTAQLDSGKELMEAFKGAKEDEKE
;
A
#
# COMPACT_ATOMS: atom_id res chain seq x y z
N MET A 1 5.41 -24.45 6.01
CA MET A 1 5.42 -23.16 6.72
C MET A 1 5.33 -21.97 5.74
N LEU A 2 6.33 -21.68 4.91
CA LEU A 2 6.32 -20.55 3.98
C LEU A 2 5.08 -20.50 3.07
N TYR A 3 4.69 -21.62 2.49
CA TYR A 3 3.49 -21.71 1.64
C TYR A 3 2.21 -21.25 2.34
N ASN A 4 2.02 -21.63 3.61
CA ASN A 4 0.85 -21.20 4.38
C ASN A 4 0.88 -19.69 4.63
N ILE A 5 2.04 -19.12 4.97
CA ILE A 5 2.22 -17.67 5.12
C ILE A 5 1.85 -16.94 3.82
N MET A 6 2.32 -17.44 2.68
CA MET A 6 1.98 -16.85 1.38
C MET A 6 0.47 -16.87 1.11
N LEU A 7 -0.22 -17.97 1.43
CA LEU A 7 -1.66 -18.06 1.26
C LEU A 7 -2.42 -17.14 2.22
N ASP A 8 -1.99 -17.06 3.48
CA ASP A 8 -2.63 -16.20 4.49
C ASP A 8 -2.49 -14.73 4.12
N ILE A 9 -1.31 -14.31 3.67
CA ILE A 9 -1.10 -12.95 3.18
C ILE A 9 -1.91 -12.68 1.90
N ALA A 10 -1.98 -13.63 0.97
CA ALA A 10 -2.78 -13.47 -0.26
C ALA A 10 -4.28 -13.32 0.03
N LYS A 11 -4.79 -13.91 1.11
CA LYS A 11 -6.18 -13.81 1.57
C LYS A 11 -6.43 -12.62 2.50
N SER A 12 -5.39 -11.88 2.86
CA SER A 12 -5.49 -10.73 3.76
C SER A 12 -6.32 -9.62 3.13
N ASP A 13 -7.19 -9.00 3.94
CA ASP A 13 -8.00 -7.86 3.53
C ASP A 13 -7.13 -6.70 3.03
N TYR A 14 -5.96 -6.48 3.63
CA TYR A 14 -5.03 -5.43 3.22
C TYR A 14 -4.49 -5.63 1.81
N ILE A 15 -4.15 -6.85 1.43
CA ILE A 15 -3.68 -7.18 0.07
C ILE A 15 -4.81 -7.11 -0.94
N THR A 16 -6.00 -7.62 -0.58
CA THR A 16 -7.18 -7.54 -1.43
C THR A 16 -7.55 -6.08 -1.68
N PHE A 17 -7.53 -5.25 -0.62
CA PHE A 17 -7.82 -3.83 -0.73
C PHE A 17 -6.76 -3.09 -1.56
N LEU A 18 -5.48 -3.40 -1.37
CA LEU A 18 -4.40 -2.87 -2.20
C LEU A 18 -4.61 -3.16 -3.69
N PHE A 19 -4.98 -4.39 -4.02
CA PHE A 19 -5.26 -4.76 -5.42
C PHE A 19 -6.41 -3.94 -6.02
N ILE A 20 -7.50 -3.76 -5.26
CA ILE A 20 -8.65 -2.95 -5.68
C ILE A 20 -8.22 -1.48 -5.87
N LEU A 21 -7.47 -0.92 -4.94
CA LEU A 21 -7.00 0.47 -5.03
C LEU A 21 -6.06 0.68 -6.21
N ILE A 22 -5.17 -0.26 -6.49
CA ILE A 22 -4.30 -0.23 -7.68
C ILE A 22 -5.12 -0.16 -8.97
N LEU A 23 -6.17 -0.99 -9.09
CA LEU A 23 -7.06 -0.96 -10.24
C LEU A 23 -7.77 0.40 -10.37
N PHE A 24 -8.28 0.93 -9.27
CA PHE A 24 -8.94 2.24 -9.26
C PHE A 24 -7.98 3.38 -9.60
N ASP A 25 -6.77 3.37 -9.05
CA ASP A 25 -5.76 4.39 -9.35
C ASP A 25 -5.35 4.35 -10.82
N PHE A 26 -5.17 3.13 -11.38
CA PHE A 26 -4.89 2.96 -12.80
C PHE A 26 -6.04 3.52 -13.67
N ILE A 27 -7.30 3.19 -13.35
CA ILE A 27 -8.47 3.67 -14.08
C ILE A 27 -8.57 5.20 -14.00
N THR A 28 -8.47 5.77 -12.80
CA THR A 28 -8.58 7.23 -12.61
C THR A 28 -7.42 7.97 -13.25
N GLY A 29 -6.22 7.44 -13.16
CA GLY A 29 -5.04 7.98 -13.84
C GLY A 29 -5.17 7.94 -15.37
N PHE A 30 -5.69 6.83 -15.91
CA PHE A 30 -5.96 6.69 -17.35
C PHE A 30 -7.04 7.69 -17.82
N LEU A 31 -8.15 7.79 -17.11
CA LEU A 31 -9.23 8.75 -17.42
C LEU A 31 -8.72 10.19 -17.38
N LYS A 32 -7.88 10.53 -16.40
CA LYS A 32 -7.23 11.83 -16.32
C LYS A 32 -6.36 12.10 -17.56
N ALA A 33 -5.50 11.15 -17.93
CA ALA A 33 -4.64 11.28 -19.10
C ALA A 33 -5.44 11.40 -20.40
N TRP A 34 -6.53 10.65 -20.51
CA TRP A 34 -7.44 10.72 -21.67
C TRP A 34 -8.13 12.10 -21.76
N LYS A 35 -8.66 12.60 -20.64
CA LYS A 35 -9.30 13.94 -20.60
C LYS A 35 -8.35 15.03 -21.09
N TRP A 36 -7.07 14.96 -20.74
CA TRP A 36 -6.07 15.95 -21.09
C TRP A 36 -5.32 15.65 -22.39
N LYS A 37 -5.73 14.60 -23.12
CA LYS A 37 -5.12 14.16 -24.40
C LYS A 37 -3.61 13.90 -24.31
N VAL A 38 -3.14 13.43 -23.15
CA VAL A 38 -1.73 13.08 -22.89
C VAL A 38 -1.56 11.57 -22.87
N THR A 39 -2.35 10.85 -23.68
CA THR A 39 -2.28 9.40 -23.79
C THR A 39 -1.32 9.01 -24.87
N ASP A 40 -0.21 8.39 -24.52
CA ASP A 40 0.61 7.58 -25.41
C ASP A 40 0.73 6.14 -24.86
N SER A 41 1.00 5.19 -25.74
CA SER A 41 1.11 3.76 -25.38
C SER A 41 2.26 3.51 -24.40
N TRP A 42 3.31 4.31 -24.45
CA TRP A 42 4.48 4.18 -23.58
C TRP A 42 4.18 4.64 -22.16
N THR A 43 3.47 5.73 -22.02
CA THR A 43 3.02 6.24 -20.70
C THR A 43 2.05 5.25 -20.05
N GLY A 44 1.12 4.67 -20.80
CA GLY A 44 0.22 3.63 -20.31
C GLY A 44 0.99 2.39 -19.85
N LEU A 45 1.95 1.90 -20.63
CA LEU A 45 2.76 0.74 -20.28
C LEU A 45 3.59 0.99 -19.00
N LYS A 46 4.21 2.16 -18.85
CA LYS A 46 4.93 2.53 -17.62
C LYS A 46 4.02 2.47 -16.38
N GLY A 47 2.77 2.94 -16.51
CA GLY A 47 1.78 2.85 -15.45
C GLY A 47 1.52 1.41 -15.03
N VAL A 48 1.24 0.53 -15.98
CA VAL A 48 1.01 -0.91 -15.72
C VAL A 48 2.22 -1.55 -15.04
N ILE A 49 3.42 -1.32 -15.55
CA ILE A 49 4.65 -1.88 -14.97
C ILE A 49 4.83 -1.37 -13.54
N LYS A 50 4.70 -0.05 -13.30
CA LYS A 50 4.83 0.54 -11.97
C LYS A 50 3.88 -0.12 -10.97
N HIS A 51 2.60 -0.22 -11.30
CA HIS A 51 1.59 -0.77 -10.39
C HIS A 51 1.78 -2.26 -10.14
N THR A 52 2.14 -3.03 -11.17
CA THR A 52 2.44 -4.46 -11.04
C THR A 52 3.67 -4.68 -10.16
N CYS A 53 4.76 -3.94 -10.38
CA CYS A 53 5.95 -4.03 -9.53
C CYS A 53 5.66 -3.62 -8.09
N THR A 54 4.85 -2.58 -7.88
CA THR A 54 4.44 -2.16 -6.53
C THR A 54 3.67 -3.26 -5.81
N PHE A 55 2.69 -3.88 -6.48
CA PHE A 55 1.91 -4.97 -5.88
C PHE A 55 2.79 -6.16 -5.50
N ILE A 56 3.62 -6.62 -6.43
CA ILE A 56 4.54 -7.75 -6.22
C ILE A 56 5.50 -7.44 -5.06
N PHE A 57 6.10 -6.24 -5.05
CA PHE A 57 7.04 -5.82 -4.02
C PHE A 57 6.40 -5.85 -2.62
N TYR A 58 5.26 -5.19 -2.43
CA TYR A 58 4.61 -5.13 -1.12
C TYR A 58 4.04 -6.48 -0.68
N TYR A 59 3.58 -7.32 -1.60
CA TYR A 59 3.20 -8.69 -1.30
C TYR A 59 4.36 -9.49 -0.72
N PHE A 60 5.52 -9.48 -1.40
CA PHE A 60 6.69 -10.22 -0.93
C PHE A 60 7.29 -9.63 0.35
N VAL A 61 7.27 -8.31 0.52
CA VAL A 61 7.68 -7.67 1.77
C VAL A 61 6.79 -8.12 2.94
N ALA A 62 5.47 -8.17 2.75
CA ALA A 62 4.55 -8.65 3.78
C ALA A 62 4.81 -10.12 4.13
N VAL A 63 5.03 -10.99 3.12
CA VAL A 63 5.40 -12.40 3.33
C VAL A 63 6.70 -12.52 4.11
N PHE A 64 7.74 -11.78 3.72
CA PHE A 64 9.03 -11.79 4.37
C PHE A 64 8.96 -11.32 5.83
N LEU A 65 8.29 -10.22 6.09
CA LEU A 65 8.13 -9.69 7.44
C LEU A 65 7.33 -10.63 8.34
N THR A 66 6.31 -11.30 7.79
CA THR A 66 5.56 -12.32 8.53
C THR A 66 6.45 -13.54 8.82
N TYR A 67 7.29 -13.95 7.86
CA TYR A 67 8.22 -15.07 8.04
C TYR A 67 9.23 -14.84 9.16
N ILE A 68 9.73 -13.60 9.30
CA ILE A 68 10.64 -13.20 10.39
C ILE A 68 9.89 -12.74 11.66
N GLN A 69 8.61 -13.08 11.79
CA GLN A 69 7.75 -12.75 12.94
C GLN A 69 7.53 -11.24 13.16
N ALA A 70 7.79 -10.41 12.17
CA ALA A 70 7.55 -8.97 12.17
C ALA A 70 6.21 -8.59 11.49
N MET A 71 5.14 -9.37 11.73
CA MET A 71 3.85 -9.24 11.05
C MET A 71 3.23 -7.85 11.20
N MET A 72 3.34 -7.22 12.39
CA MET A 72 2.83 -5.86 12.63
C MET A 72 3.45 -4.84 11.69
N VAL A 73 4.77 -4.91 11.48
CA VAL A 73 5.48 -4.02 10.56
C VAL A 73 4.99 -4.21 9.13
N GLY A 74 4.76 -5.45 8.70
CA GLY A 74 4.17 -5.77 7.40
C GLY A 74 2.77 -5.17 7.23
N GLN A 75 1.92 -5.25 8.24
CA GLN A 75 0.59 -4.66 8.23
C GLN A 75 0.63 -3.13 8.14
N ILE A 76 1.50 -2.48 8.91
CA ILE A 76 1.68 -1.02 8.86
C ILE A 76 2.13 -0.57 7.48
N LEU A 77 3.10 -1.25 6.87
CA LEU A 77 3.53 -0.96 5.50
C LEU A 77 2.39 -1.11 4.49
N LEU A 78 1.56 -2.16 4.61
CA LEU A 78 0.39 -2.33 3.76
C LEU A 78 -0.66 -1.23 3.97
N ILE A 79 -0.87 -0.78 5.20
CA ILE A 79 -1.76 0.36 5.48
C ILE A 79 -1.21 1.63 4.83
N ILE A 80 0.07 1.92 4.99
CA ILE A 80 0.73 3.09 4.40
C ILE A 80 0.55 3.11 2.88
N ILE A 81 0.85 2.01 2.19
CA ILE A 81 0.72 1.97 0.73
C ILE A 81 -0.74 2.09 0.27
N ASN A 82 -1.69 1.50 0.99
CA ASN A 82 -3.10 1.68 0.72
C ASN A 82 -3.53 3.15 0.83
N LEU A 83 -3.09 3.87 1.88
CA LEU A 83 -3.36 5.29 2.06
C LEU A 83 -2.75 6.14 0.93
N TYR A 84 -1.55 5.81 0.45
CA TYR A 84 -0.96 6.47 -0.72
C TYR A 84 -1.80 6.30 -1.98
N TYR A 85 -2.34 5.10 -2.23
CA TYR A 85 -3.23 4.88 -3.37
C TYR A 85 -4.55 5.64 -3.23
N VAL A 86 -5.12 5.70 -2.02
CA VAL A 86 -6.31 6.53 -1.76
C VAL A 86 -6.05 7.99 -2.09
N LEU A 87 -4.92 8.56 -1.65
CA LEU A 87 -4.54 9.94 -1.99
C LEU A 87 -4.38 10.13 -3.50
N SER A 88 -3.68 9.22 -4.18
CA SER A 88 -3.50 9.29 -5.63
C SER A 88 -4.83 9.30 -6.39
N ILE A 89 -5.76 8.41 -6.00
CA ILE A 89 -7.11 8.38 -6.56
C ILE A 89 -7.85 9.70 -6.34
N MET A 90 -7.80 10.24 -5.11
CA MET A 90 -8.44 11.52 -4.78
C MET A 90 -7.85 12.67 -5.62
N GLU A 91 -6.53 12.71 -5.81
CA GLU A 91 -5.86 13.70 -6.66
C GLU A 91 -6.28 13.54 -8.13
N ASN A 92 -6.30 12.33 -8.66
CA ASN A 92 -6.73 12.06 -10.02
C ASN A 92 -8.17 12.51 -10.26
N LEU A 93 -9.08 12.19 -9.34
CA LEU A 93 -10.48 12.61 -9.37
C LEU A 93 -10.62 14.14 -9.26
N GLY A 94 -9.87 14.77 -8.36
CA GLY A 94 -9.86 16.22 -8.19
C GLY A 94 -9.44 16.96 -9.47
N VAL A 95 -8.38 16.49 -10.14
CA VAL A 95 -7.94 17.04 -11.44
C VAL A 95 -9.01 16.84 -12.53
N MET A 96 -9.81 15.77 -12.46
CA MET A 96 -10.93 15.56 -13.38
C MET A 96 -12.14 16.44 -13.09
N GLY A 97 -12.14 17.20 -11.99
CA GLY A 97 -13.22 18.09 -11.59
C GLY A 97 -14.24 17.47 -10.62
N VAL A 98 -13.96 16.28 -10.10
CA VAL A 98 -14.77 15.68 -9.03
C VAL A 98 -14.51 16.44 -7.73
N PHE A 99 -15.57 16.88 -7.07
CA PHE A 99 -15.43 17.57 -5.79
C PHE A 99 -14.97 16.62 -4.69
N ILE A 100 -13.78 16.81 -4.20
CA ILE A 100 -13.22 16.09 -3.05
C ILE A 100 -13.16 17.06 -1.86
N PRO A 101 -13.93 16.82 -0.80
CA PRO A 101 -13.90 17.68 0.38
C PRO A 101 -12.50 17.68 1.02
N LYS A 102 -11.97 18.86 1.35
CA LYS A 102 -10.62 19.01 1.94
C LYS A 102 -10.42 18.21 3.23
N PHE A 103 -11.48 18.03 4.02
CA PHE A 103 -11.37 17.23 5.25
C PHE A 103 -11.05 15.75 4.99
N MET A 104 -11.51 15.19 3.86
CA MET A 104 -11.21 13.79 3.51
C MET A 104 -9.72 13.63 3.20
N THR A 105 -9.17 14.49 2.35
CA THR A 105 -7.74 14.49 2.02
C THR A 105 -6.88 14.72 3.28
N ALA A 106 -7.27 15.70 4.11
CA ALA A 106 -6.57 15.98 5.36
C ALA A 106 -6.62 14.77 6.32
N ARG A 107 -7.74 14.07 6.40
CA ARG A 107 -7.86 12.88 7.25
C ARG A 107 -6.94 11.75 6.81
N VAL A 108 -6.91 11.46 5.50
CA VAL A 108 -6.02 10.43 4.94
C VAL A 108 -4.55 10.79 5.16
N GLN A 109 -4.18 12.07 4.97
CA GLN A 109 -2.82 12.55 5.23
C GLN A 109 -2.44 12.44 6.71
N THR A 110 -3.36 12.73 7.62
CA THR A 110 -3.12 12.56 9.08
C THR A 110 -2.87 11.11 9.44
N GLU A 111 -3.66 10.17 8.93
CA GLU A 111 -3.45 8.75 9.18
C GLU A 111 -2.13 8.28 8.56
N LEU A 112 -1.81 8.73 7.34
CA LEU A 112 -0.53 8.42 6.71
C LEU A 112 0.67 8.87 7.55
N GLN A 113 0.65 10.11 8.04
CA GLN A 113 1.69 10.66 8.90
C GLN A 113 1.84 9.86 10.20
N LYS A 114 0.72 9.48 10.82
CA LYS A 114 0.69 8.66 12.04
C LYS A 114 1.40 7.32 11.83
N TYR A 115 1.01 6.56 10.80
CA TYR A 115 1.60 5.26 10.53
C TYR A 115 3.07 5.36 10.09
N THR A 116 3.43 6.39 9.33
CA THR A 116 4.84 6.64 8.95
C THR A 116 5.69 6.95 10.18
N ALA A 117 5.21 7.84 11.07
CA ALA A 117 5.93 8.16 12.31
C ALA A 117 6.07 6.95 13.24
N GLN A 118 5.07 6.07 13.26
CA GLN A 118 5.09 4.82 14.02
C GLN A 118 6.19 3.88 13.48
N LEU A 119 6.29 3.74 12.17
CA LEU A 119 7.34 2.96 11.52
C LEU A 119 8.73 3.58 11.74
N ASP A 120 8.88 4.90 11.58
CA ASP A 120 10.15 5.62 11.75
C ASP A 120 10.65 5.61 13.19
N SER A 121 9.76 5.51 14.18
CA SER A 121 10.14 5.42 15.59
C SER A 121 10.90 4.12 15.91
N GLY A 122 10.83 3.12 15.08
CA GLY A 122 11.47 1.82 15.22
C GLY A 122 10.98 0.99 16.41
N LYS A 123 10.05 1.50 17.22
CA LYS A 123 9.56 0.82 18.43
C LYS A 123 8.93 -0.52 18.11
N GLU A 124 8.10 -0.56 17.08
CA GLU A 124 7.40 -1.80 16.68
C GLU A 124 8.33 -2.81 16.04
N LEU A 125 9.34 -2.35 15.27
CA LEU A 125 10.42 -3.20 14.79
C LEU A 125 11.17 -3.85 15.95
N MET A 126 11.53 -3.05 16.96
CA MET A 126 12.25 -3.56 18.14
C MET A 126 11.41 -4.52 18.97
N GLU A 127 10.11 -4.28 19.12
CA GLU A 127 9.19 -5.18 19.84
C GLU A 127 9.00 -6.50 19.08
N ALA A 128 8.82 -6.45 17.75
CA ALA A 128 8.71 -7.63 16.90
C ALA A 128 9.97 -8.51 16.97
N PHE A 129 11.18 -7.91 16.96
CA PHE A 129 12.44 -8.65 17.11
C PHE A 129 12.69 -9.16 18.53
N LYS A 130 12.13 -8.54 19.58
CA LYS A 130 12.19 -9.04 20.96
C LYS A 130 11.30 -10.25 21.15
N GLY A 131 10.04 -10.20 20.66
CA GLY A 131 9.11 -11.33 20.70
C GLY A 131 9.67 -12.57 20.03
N ALA A 132 10.28 -12.42 18.84
CA ALA A 132 10.92 -13.51 18.11
C ALA A 132 12.07 -14.20 18.87
N LYS A 133 12.76 -13.48 19.78
CA LYS A 133 13.83 -14.05 20.60
C LYS A 133 13.34 -14.75 21.87
N GLU A 134 12.15 -14.44 22.32
CA GLU A 134 11.54 -15.10 23.48
C GLU A 134 10.96 -16.45 23.08
N ASP A 135 10.35 -16.54 21.90
CA ASP A 135 9.79 -17.79 21.36
C ASP A 135 10.87 -18.83 20.96
N GLU A 136 12.13 -18.40 20.71
CA GLU A 136 13.26 -19.33 20.48
C GLU A 136 13.83 -19.95 21.76
N LYS A 137 13.38 -19.52 22.95
CA LYS A 137 13.92 -19.97 24.24
C LYS A 137 12.98 -20.91 25.00
N GLU A 138 11.76 -21.15 24.50
CA GLU A 138 10.83 -22.17 24.98
C GLU A 138 10.88 -23.42 24.10
#